data_68d7d2899904fc33d0eb1d5d736084d1
#
_entry.id   68d7d2899904fc33d0eb1d5d736084d1
#
_cell.length_a   1.000
_cell.length_b   1.000
_cell.length_c   1.000
_cell.angle_alpha   90.00
_cell.angle_beta   90.00
_cell.angle_gamma   90.00
#
_symmetry.space_group_name_H-M   'P 1'
#
loop_
_entity.id
_entity.type
_entity.pdbx_description
1 polymer ?
#
loop_
_entity_poly.entity_id
_entity_poly.type
_entity_poly.pdbx_seq_one_letter_code
_entity_poly.pdbx_strand_id
1 'polypeptide(L)'
;MFGPKIKAMRLEQGLKQRQLAELLETDMPMYSKMELGARRVRRDQVPKLAELYKVDEKELMTLWLADGVYAILKEEDETLRLNAIDFAKEYFLANNGI
;
A
#
# COMPACT_ATOMS: atom_id res chain seq x y z
N MET A 1 1.59 -1.27 6.80
CA MET A 1 0.56 -0.27 6.50
C MET A 1 -0.43 -0.78 5.44
N PHE A 2 0.01 -1.04 4.23
CA PHE A 2 -0.88 -1.52 3.16
C PHE A 2 -1.24 -3.00 3.32
N GLY A 3 -0.26 -3.86 3.62
CA GLY A 3 -0.47 -5.29 3.80
C GLY A 3 -1.54 -5.64 4.83
N PRO A 4 -1.43 -5.14 6.07
CA PRO A 4 -2.46 -5.38 7.08
C PRO A 4 -3.84 -4.87 6.67
N LYS A 5 -3.90 -3.79 5.89
CA LYS A 5 -5.17 -3.24 5.40
C LYS A 5 -5.85 -4.20 4.44
N ILE A 6 -5.13 -4.73 3.46
CA ILE A 6 -5.72 -5.66 2.50
C ILE A 6 -6.09 -6.99 3.17
N LYS A 7 -5.32 -7.42 4.18
CA LYS A 7 -5.67 -8.60 4.97
C LYS A 7 -6.98 -8.37 5.72
N ALA A 8 -7.14 -7.22 6.37
CA ALA A 8 -8.35 -6.88 7.11
C ALA A 8 -9.57 -6.88 6.18
N MET A 9 -9.45 -6.28 5.01
CA MET A 9 -10.54 -6.24 4.03
C MET A 9 -10.91 -7.65 3.56
N ARG A 10 -9.91 -8.50 3.33
CA ARG A 10 -10.14 -9.88 2.92
C ARG A 10 -10.91 -10.66 4.00
N LEU A 11 -10.45 -10.56 5.25
CA LEU A 11 -11.09 -11.27 6.36
C LEU A 11 -12.52 -10.76 6.60
N GLU A 12 -12.74 -9.47 6.47
CA GLU A 12 -14.06 -8.87 6.64
C GLU A 12 -15.07 -9.43 5.64
N GLN A 13 -14.64 -9.73 4.42
CA GLN A 13 -15.50 -10.31 3.40
C GLN A 13 -15.48 -11.84 3.36
N GLY A 14 -14.75 -12.47 4.28
CA GLY A 14 -14.70 -13.92 4.35
C GLY A 14 -13.98 -14.58 3.17
N LEU A 15 -13.11 -13.84 2.49
CA LEU A 15 -12.36 -14.36 1.36
C LEU A 15 -11.10 -15.09 1.79
N LYS A 16 -10.67 -16.02 0.95
CA LYS A 16 -9.44 -16.79 1.19
C LYS A 16 -8.29 -16.19 0.41
N GLN A 17 -7.08 -16.40 0.89
CA GLN A 17 -5.87 -15.92 0.21
C GLN A 17 -5.79 -16.40 -1.24
N ARG A 18 -6.23 -17.64 -1.50
CA ARG A 18 -6.22 -18.20 -2.85
C ARG A 18 -7.00 -17.33 -3.83
N GLN A 19 -8.15 -16.83 -3.39
CA GLN A 19 -9.02 -16.00 -4.24
C GLN A 19 -8.31 -14.68 -4.60
N LEU A 20 -7.60 -14.09 -3.65
CA LEU A 20 -6.85 -12.87 -3.89
C LEU A 20 -5.63 -13.11 -4.79
N ALA A 21 -4.96 -14.24 -4.59
CA ALA A 21 -3.82 -14.60 -5.42
C ALA A 21 -4.25 -14.75 -6.89
N GLU A 22 -5.39 -15.40 -7.13
CA GLU A 22 -5.94 -15.54 -8.47
C GLU A 22 -6.30 -14.20 -9.09
N LEU A 23 -6.97 -13.33 -8.32
CA LEU A 23 -7.34 -11.99 -8.78
C LEU A 23 -6.12 -11.18 -9.20
N LEU A 24 -5.06 -11.26 -8.42
CA LEU A 24 -3.84 -10.48 -8.63
C LEU A 24 -2.84 -11.19 -9.55
N GLU A 25 -3.21 -12.36 -10.07
CA GLU A 25 -2.38 -13.15 -10.98
C GLU A 25 -1.01 -13.48 -10.39
N THR A 26 -1.03 -13.93 -9.13
CA THR A 26 0.18 -14.32 -8.41
C THR A 26 -0.07 -15.64 -7.70
N ASP A 27 0.98 -16.26 -7.14
CA ASP A 27 0.82 -17.46 -6.36
C ASP A 27 0.49 -17.15 -4.89
N MET A 28 0.04 -18.16 -4.13
CA MET A 28 -0.33 -17.97 -2.74
C MET A 28 0.82 -17.50 -1.84
N PRO A 29 2.02 -18.11 -1.95
CA PRO A 29 3.15 -17.63 -1.14
C PRO A 29 3.47 -16.16 -1.38
N MET A 30 3.42 -15.71 -2.63
CA MET A 30 3.66 -14.31 -2.98
C MET A 30 2.57 -13.41 -2.38
N TYR A 31 1.31 -13.80 -2.54
CA TYR A 31 0.21 -13.02 -1.98
C TYR A 31 0.31 -12.95 -0.45
N SER A 32 0.63 -14.07 0.20
CA SER A 32 0.81 -14.09 1.65
C SER A 32 1.87 -13.08 2.10
N LYS A 33 2.97 -12.98 1.35
CA LYS A 33 4.01 -11.99 1.63
C LYS A 33 3.52 -10.57 1.47
N MET A 34 2.59 -10.33 0.54
CA MET A 34 1.97 -9.00 0.36
C MET A 34 1.20 -8.59 1.61
N GLU A 35 0.44 -9.50 2.20
CA GLU A 35 -0.29 -9.20 3.43
C GLU A 35 0.64 -8.95 4.62
N LEU A 36 1.78 -9.63 4.65
CA LEU A 36 2.78 -9.46 5.70
C LEU A 36 3.63 -8.20 5.52
N GLY A 37 3.54 -7.54 4.37
CA GLY A 37 4.37 -6.39 4.07
C GLY A 37 5.78 -6.75 3.60
N ALA A 38 6.07 -8.04 3.41
CA ALA A 38 7.37 -8.51 2.93
C ALA A 38 7.52 -8.39 1.42
N ARG A 39 6.41 -8.22 0.72
CA ARG A 39 6.37 -8.02 -0.73
C ARG A 39 5.40 -6.90 -1.04
N ARG A 40 5.84 -5.92 -1.83
CA ARG A 40 4.98 -4.80 -2.20
C ARG A 40 3.98 -5.23 -3.27
N VAL A 41 2.71 -4.84 -3.08
CA VAL A 41 1.69 -4.96 -4.12
C VAL A 41 2.09 -4.03 -5.27
N ARG A 42 1.94 -4.48 -6.52
CA ARG A 42 2.26 -3.64 -7.66
C ARG A 42 1.19 -2.56 -7.85
N ARG A 43 1.61 -1.43 -8.42
CA ARG A 43 0.70 -0.32 -8.66
C ARG A 43 -0.53 -0.74 -9.47
N ASP A 44 -0.32 -1.57 -10.50
CA ASP A 44 -1.40 -2.01 -11.37
C ASP A 44 -2.39 -2.98 -10.70
N GLN A 45 -2.01 -3.53 -9.54
CA GLN A 45 -2.89 -4.40 -8.77
C GLN A 45 -3.83 -3.62 -7.84
N VAL A 46 -3.50 -2.37 -7.52
CA VAL A 46 -4.30 -1.54 -6.61
C VAL A 46 -5.73 -1.32 -7.13
N PRO A 47 -5.93 -0.96 -8.41
CA PRO A 47 -7.29 -0.81 -8.94
C PRO A 47 -8.12 -2.09 -8.84
N LYS A 48 -7.49 -3.26 -9.03
CA LYS A 48 -8.18 -4.54 -8.90
C LYS A 48 -8.69 -4.76 -7.48
N LEU A 49 -7.89 -4.42 -6.50
CA LEU A 49 -8.29 -4.51 -5.09
C LEU A 49 -9.41 -3.53 -4.77
N ALA A 50 -9.32 -2.30 -5.28
CA ALA A 50 -10.34 -1.28 -5.07
C ALA A 50 -11.68 -1.74 -5.63
N GLU A 51 -11.68 -2.33 -6.82
CA GLU A 51 -12.89 -2.84 -7.45
C GLU A 51 -13.48 -4.01 -6.66
N LEU A 52 -12.64 -4.96 -6.24
CA LEU A 52 -13.09 -6.11 -5.47
C LEU A 52 -13.76 -5.68 -4.17
N TYR A 53 -13.14 -4.77 -3.42
CA TYR A 53 -13.62 -4.34 -2.12
C TYR A 53 -14.59 -3.17 -2.19
N LYS A 54 -14.87 -2.65 -3.38
CA LYS A 54 -15.79 -1.54 -3.61
C LYS A 54 -15.41 -0.32 -2.77
N VAL A 55 -14.13 -0.02 -2.75
CA VAL A 55 -13.59 1.16 -2.08
C VAL A 55 -13.06 2.14 -3.12
N ASP A 56 -12.91 3.40 -2.74
CA ASP A 56 -12.40 4.42 -3.64
C ASP A 56 -10.96 4.12 -4.03
N GLU A 57 -10.72 4.05 -5.35
CA GLU A 57 -9.38 3.74 -5.86
C GLU A 57 -8.34 4.76 -5.43
N LYS A 58 -8.71 6.06 -5.42
CA LYS A 58 -7.79 7.12 -5.02
C LYS A 58 -7.38 7.00 -3.56
N GLU A 59 -8.33 6.66 -2.70
CA GLU A 59 -8.02 6.44 -1.28
C GLU A 59 -7.07 5.26 -1.10
N LEU A 60 -7.34 4.16 -1.79
CA LEU A 60 -6.49 2.99 -1.69
C LEU A 60 -5.11 3.25 -2.28
N MET A 61 -5.05 3.98 -3.40
CA MET A 61 -3.78 4.37 -4.02
C MET A 61 -2.98 5.30 -3.12
N THR A 62 -3.65 6.22 -2.44
CA THR A 62 -2.99 7.11 -1.47
C THR A 62 -2.34 6.30 -0.35
N LEU A 63 -3.04 5.30 0.16
CA LEU A 63 -2.49 4.43 1.19
C LEU A 63 -1.29 3.64 0.65
N TRP A 64 -1.38 3.15 -0.59
CA TRP A 64 -0.29 2.42 -1.23
C TRP A 64 0.96 3.29 -1.38
N LEU A 65 0.77 4.55 -1.79
CA LEU A 65 1.88 5.50 -1.91
C LEU A 65 2.46 5.85 -0.53
N ALA A 66 1.61 6.04 0.47
CA ALA A 66 2.05 6.30 1.84
C ALA A 66 2.87 5.13 2.39
N ASP A 67 2.46 3.92 2.07
CA ASP A 67 3.22 2.73 2.46
C ASP A 67 4.61 2.72 1.82
N GLY A 68 4.74 3.22 0.59
CA GLY A 68 6.04 3.37 -0.06
C GLY A 68 6.93 4.37 0.65
N VAL A 69 6.36 5.50 1.10
CA VAL A 69 7.10 6.48 1.89
C VAL A 69 7.52 5.88 3.23
N TYR A 70 6.61 5.17 3.89
CA TYR A 70 6.91 4.47 5.14
C TYR A 70 8.08 3.49 4.96
N ALA A 71 8.06 2.71 3.88
CA ALA A 71 9.10 1.72 3.61
C ALA A 71 10.49 2.36 3.46
N ILE A 72 10.56 3.57 2.88
CA ILE A 72 11.83 4.29 2.72
C ILE A 72 12.35 4.77 4.08
N LEU A 73 11.45 5.20 4.97
CA LEU A 73 11.83 5.91 6.19
C LEU A 73 11.82 5.05 7.46
N LYS A 74 11.28 3.85 7.40
CA LYS A 74 11.02 3.04 8.62
C LYS A 74 12.26 2.69 9.43
N GLU A 75 13.42 2.61 8.81
CA GLU A 75 14.67 2.29 9.50
C GLU A 75 15.41 3.53 10.02
N GLU A 76 14.91 4.72 9.70
CA GLU A 76 15.54 5.97 10.15
C GLU A 76 15.01 6.40 11.51
N ASP A 77 15.77 7.26 12.22
CA ASP A 77 15.28 7.80 13.47
C ASP A 77 14.13 8.78 13.26
N GLU A 78 13.41 9.07 14.34
CA GLU A 78 12.21 9.90 14.27
C GLU A 78 12.47 11.29 13.68
N THR A 79 13.57 11.93 14.07
CA THR A 79 13.88 13.28 13.59
C THR A 79 14.12 13.29 12.10
N LEU A 80 14.90 12.34 11.59
CA LEU A 80 15.16 12.24 10.15
C LEU A 80 13.88 11.94 9.37
N ARG A 81 13.04 11.02 9.88
CA ARG A 81 11.77 10.68 9.22
C ARG A 81 10.89 11.91 9.08
N LEU A 82 10.65 12.62 10.17
CA LEU A 82 9.74 13.76 10.17
C LEU A 82 10.28 14.91 9.33
N ASN A 83 11.57 15.19 9.42
CA ASN A 83 12.19 16.24 8.62
C ASN A 83 12.14 15.92 7.13
N ALA A 84 12.38 14.67 6.75
CA ALA A 84 12.33 14.26 5.36
C ALA A 84 10.94 14.43 4.77
N ILE A 85 9.90 14.07 5.54
CA ILE A 85 8.51 14.25 5.13
C ILE A 85 8.20 15.73 4.94
N ASP A 86 8.63 16.56 5.87
CA ASP A 86 8.39 18.01 5.80
C ASP A 86 9.08 18.64 4.60
N PHE A 87 10.33 18.32 4.34
CA PHE A 87 11.04 18.82 3.17
C PHE A 87 10.36 18.40 1.87
N ALA A 88 9.92 17.15 1.76
CA ALA A 88 9.24 16.67 0.57
C ALA A 88 7.93 17.43 0.38
N LYS A 89 7.16 17.62 1.45
CA LYS A 89 5.89 18.34 1.42
C LYS A 89 6.11 19.79 0.97
N GLU A 90 7.10 20.47 1.55
CA GLU A 90 7.42 21.85 1.19
C GLU A 90 7.81 21.97 -0.28
N TYR A 91 8.60 21.01 -0.77
CA TYR A 91 9.02 20.99 -2.17
C TYR A 91 7.81 20.88 -3.11
N PHE A 92 6.87 19.97 -2.80
CA PHE A 92 5.67 19.82 -3.60
C PHE A 92 4.82 21.10 -3.59
N LEU A 93 4.67 21.72 -2.42
CA LEU A 93 3.88 22.94 -2.30
C LEU A 93 4.52 24.11 -3.08
N ALA A 94 5.85 24.22 -3.02
CA ALA A 94 6.57 25.28 -3.73
C ALA A 94 6.53 25.10 -5.24
N ASN A 95 6.47 23.87 -5.73
CA ASN A 95 6.55 23.53 -7.15
C ASN A 95 5.20 23.06 -7.73
N ASN A 96 4.10 23.28 -7.00
CA ASN A 96 2.74 22.89 -7.42
C ASN A 96 2.63 21.42 -7.83
N GLY A 97 3.42 20.55 -7.18
CA GLY A 97 3.40 19.14 -7.47
C GLY A 97 4.18 18.71 -8.70
N ILE A 98 4.98 19.60 -9.24
CA ILE A 98 5.82 19.30 -10.43
C ILE A 98 7.05 18.52 -10.03
#